data_b57026ccc6b98722dc944a7c276ce15d
#
_entry.id   b57026ccc6b98722dc944a7c276ce15d
#
_cell.length_a   1.000
_cell.length_b   1.000
_cell.length_c   1.000
_cell.angle_alpha   90.00
_cell.angle_beta   90.00
_cell.angle_gamma   90.00
#
_symmetry.space_group_name_H-M   'P 1'
#
loop_
_entity.id
_entity.type
_entity.pdbx_description
1 polymer ?
#
loop_
_entity_poly.entity_id
_entity_poly.type
_entity_poly.pdbx_seq_one_letter_code
_entity_poly.pdbx_strand_id
1 'polypeptide(L)'
;MHRAVEHKTTVSSRRFTIRGSLLYLIFYRLVKYIVDSILPSRHKIDLPNIPCFSDRIVYNNAMTSIQNVAEYYDELYPVTAEQKDFYARIGKNYPAPVRFLQIGCGTGSLEHVLVKDGADVTGIEVSKDLIEIATLRRRTQLMPIRFFQLSTLDMKRFLGKNFYNVISCLNSRIAFIKDKTLLKKFFSDCKALLSEGGTLVLHLYNFSTILKSGTTALPCRSSIRVKLSSSISAGKDDRFFLNQTLETGNGTILPVMQNEELYPLVKDEIILFAREAGFTDFSFYGSYGMDEFNEADNELVCLIR
;
A
#
# COMPACT_ATOMS: atom_id res chain seq x y z
N MET A 1 -40.81 -59.15 10.30
CA MET A 1 -41.03 -58.15 9.22
C MET A 1 -40.96 -56.74 9.85
N HIS A 2 -39.79 -56.13 9.90
CA HIS A 2 -39.57 -54.76 10.38
C HIS A 2 -39.42 -53.84 9.20
N ARG A 3 -40.29 -52.82 9.06
CA ARG A 3 -40.14 -51.71 8.11
C ARG A 3 -39.29 -50.61 8.78
N ALA A 4 -38.16 -50.25 8.19
CA ALA A 4 -37.36 -49.08 8.51
C ALA A 4 -38.04 -47.81 7.98
N VAL A 5 -38.16 -46.80 8.83
CA VAL A 5 -38.64 -45.46 8.50
C VAL A 5 -37.41 -44.56 8.28
N GLU A 6 -37.20 -44.12 7.03
CA GLU A 6 -36.20 -43.10 6.71
C GLU A 6 -36.72 -41.69 7.08
N HIS A 7 -36.04 -41.04 8.00
CA HIS A 7 -36.22 -39.62 8.26
C HIS A 7 -35.28 -38.80 7.34
N LYS A 8 -35.84 -38.17 6.32
CA LYS A 8 -35.16 -37.11 5.58
C LYS A 8 -35.20 -35.81 6.38
N THR A 9 -34.08 -35.38 6.90
CA THR A 9 -33.90 -34.06 7.50
C THR A 9 -33.52 -33.06 6.40
N THR A 10 -34.45 -32.20 6.03
CA THR A 10 -34.26 -31.08 5.12
C THR A 10 -33.56 -29.95 5.87
N VAL A 11 -32.29 -29.67 5.55
CA VAL A 11 -31.55 -28.53 6.12
C VAL A 11 -31.90 -27.27 5.32
N SER A 12 -32.69 -26.40 5.93
CA SER A 12 -33.03 -25.06 5.45
C SER A 12 -31.80 -24.17 5.53
N SER A 13 -31.30 -23.69 4.37
CA SER A 13 -30.22 -22.68 4.28
C SER A 13 -30.75 -21.31 4.70
N ARG A 14 -30.50 -20.91 5.94
CA ARG A 14 -30.68 -19.51 6.36
C ARG A 14 -29.45 -18.68 5.97
N ARG A 15 -29.66 -17.61 5.22
CA ARG A 15 -28.66 -16.58 4.93
C ARG A 15 -28.17 -15.93 6.22
N PHE A 16 -26.89 -16.14 6.55
CA PHE A 16 -26.24 -15.45 7.64
C PHE A 16 -25.80 -14.06 7.20
N THR A 17 -26.21 -13.04 7.94
CA THR A 17 -25.85 -11.64 7.73
C THR A 17 -24.39 -11.38 8.17
N ILE A 18 -23.69 -10.51 7.46
CA ILE A 18 -22.24 -10.20 7.52
C ILE A 18 -21.67 -9.84 8.92
N ARG A 19 -22.50 -9.62 9.93
CA ARG A 19 -22.05 -9.32 11.31
C ARG A 19 -21.57 -10.54 12.12
N GLY A 20 -21.89 -11.77 11.70
CA GLY A 20 -21.47 -13.00 12.40
C GLY A 20 -20.09 -13.52 12.03
N SER A 21 -19.54 -13.10 10.88
CA SER A 21 -18.31 -13.69 10.32
C SER A 21 -17.03 -13.31 11.08
N LEU A 22 -16.94 -12.11 11.65
CA LEU A 22 -15.73 -11.66 12.36
C LEU A 22 -15.59 -12.31 13.75
N LEU A 23 -16.69 -12.42 14.49
CA LEU A 23 -16.74 -13.15 15.77
C LEU A 23 -16.44 -14.64 15.57
N TYR A 24 -16.92 -15.23 14.46
CA TYR A 24 -16.65 -16.61 14.11
C TYR A 24 -15.16 -16.83 13.76
N LEU A 25 -14.52 -15.90 13.07
CA LEU A 25 -13.08 -15.98 12.72
C LEU A 25 -12.19 -15.85 13.95
N ILE A 26 -12.51 -14.95 14.86
CA ILE A 26 -11.78 -14.77 16.13
C ILE A 26 -11.93 -16.02 16.99
N PHE A 27 -13.14 -16.54 17.12
CA PHE A 27 -13.43 -17.76 17.87
C PHE A 27 -12.73 -18.98 17.25
N TYR A 28 -12.74 -19.12 15.93
CA TYR A 28 -12.05 -20.20 15.19
C TYR A 28 -10.53 -20.16 15.39
N ARG A 29 -9.90 -18.99 15.32
CA ARG A 29 -8.45 -18.83 15.56
C ARG A 29 -8.09 -19.14 17.01
N LEU A 30 -8.93 -18.73 17.95
CA LEU A 30 -8.72 -19.01 19.38
C LEU A 30 -8.85 -20.52 19.67
N VAL A 31 -9.88 -21.16 19.12
CA VAL A 31 -10.11 -22.61 19.26
C VAL A 31 -8.97 -23.40 18.62
N LYS A 32 -8.53 -23.01 17.42
CA LYS A 32 -7.40 -23.66 16.74
C LYS A 32 -6.10 -23.52 17.55
N TYR A 33 -5.80 -22.33 18.07
CA TYR A 33 -4.64 -22.09 18.93
C TYR A 33 -4.67 -22.94 20.20
N ILE A 34 -5.83 -23.08 20.84
CA ILE A 34 -6.01 -23.90 22.03
C ILE A 34 -5.86 -25.39 21.70
N VAL A 35 -6.44 -25.87 20.59
CA VAL A 35 -6.35 -27.27 20.16
C VAL A 35 -4.91 -27.63 19.78
N ASP A 36 -4.19 -26.77 19.04
CA ASP A 36 -2.80 -26.99 18.66
C ASP A 36 -1.85 -26.93 19.88
N SER A 37 -2.25 -26.27 20.98
CA SER A 37 -1.47 -26.18 22.22
C SER A 37 -1.67 -27.36 23.18
N ILE A 38 -2.78 -28.09 23.08
CA ILE A 38 -3.17 -29.10 24.04
C ILE A 38 -3.01 -30.54 23.55
N LEU A 39 -2.98 -30.76 22.20
CA LEU A 39 -2.90 -32.11 21.64
C LEU A 39 -1.47 -32.47 21.21
N PRO A 40 -0.94 -33.61 21.66
CA PRO A 40 0.32 -34.12 21.17
C PRO A 40 0.23 -34.53 19.69
N SER A 41 1.33 -34.35 18.97
CA SER A 41 1.52 -34.31 17.51
C SER A 41 1.01 -35.49 16.66
N ARG A 42 0.22 -36.40 17.21
CA ARG A 42 -0.26 -37.61 16.51
C ARG A 42 -1.74 -37.60 16.12
N HIS A 43 -2.52 -36.58 16.49
CA HIS A 43 -3.94 -36.48 16.15
C HIS A 43 -4.24 -35.07 15.63
N LYS A 44 -3.86 -34.80 14.38
CA LYS A 44 -4.32 -33.61 13.68
C LYS A 44 -5.76 -33.83 13.21
N ILE A 45 -6.68 -33.05 13.74
CA ILE A 45 -8.05 -32.97 13.21
C ILE A 45 -7.98 -32.10 11.97
N ASP A 46 -8.21 -32.70 10.79
CA ASP A 46 -8.36 -31.94 9.54
C ASP A 46 -9.67 -31.15 9.61
N LEU A 47 -9.55 -29.88 10.00
CA LEU A 47 -10.65 -28.94 9.90
C LEU A 47 -10.75 -28.47 8.45
N PRO A 48 -11.94 -28.43 7.84
CA PRO A 48 -12.09 -28.01 6.45
C PRO A 48 -11.51 -26.61 6.26
N ASN A 49 -10.64 -26.44 5.26
CA ASN A 49 -10.13 -25.16 4.80
C ASN A 49 -11.32 -24.33 4.30
N ILE A 50 -11.81 -23.41 5.14
CA ILE A 50 -12.77 -22.40 4.70
C ILE A 50 -11.95 -21.29 4.05
N PRO A 51 -12.06 -21.08 2.72
CA PRO A 51 -11.35 -20.00 2.06
C PRO A 51 -11.83 -18.66 2.61
N CYS A 52 -10.90 -17.86 3.10
CA CYS A 52 -11.16 -16.46 3.41
C CYS A 52 -11.43 -15.75 2.08
N PHE A 53 -12.67 -15.38 1.82
CA PHE A 53 -13.16 -14.88 0.52
C PHE A 53 -12.56 -13.52 0.15
N SER A 54 -11.92 -12.81 1.10
CA SER A 54 -11.31 -11.50 0.87
C SER A 54 -9.90 -11.55 0.26
N ASP A 55 -9.17 -12.66 0.40
CA ASP A 55 -7.74 -12.68 0.09
C ASP A 55 -7.40 -13.34 -1.26
N ARG A 56 -8.38 -13.93 -1.97
CA ARG A 56 -8.09 -14.76 -3.14
C ARG A 56 -8.16 -14.09 -4.50
N ILE A 57 -8.73 -12.89 -4.61
CA ILE A 57 -9.03 -12.34 -5.96
C ILE A 57 -7.96 -11.39 -6.51
N VAL A 58 -7.08 -10.80 -5.67
CA VAL A 58 -6.17 -9.74 -6.14
C VAL A 58 -4.68 -10.02 -5.90
N TYR A 59 -4.29 -10.92 -5.00
CA TYR A 59 -2.91 -10.98 -4.50
C TYR A 59 -2.03 -12.15 -5.00
N ASN A 60 -2.57 -13.16 -5.66
CA ASN A 60 -1.83 -14.41 -5.88
C ASN A 60 -0.71 -14.37 -6.95
N ASN A 61 -0.66 -13.36 -7.84
CA ASN A 61 0.43 -13.26 -8.83
C ASN A 61 1.45 -12.14 -8.53
N ALA A 62 1.06 -11.08 -7.83
CA ALA A 62 1.96 -9.98 -7.50
C ALA A 62 2.83 -10.24 -6.25
N MET A 63 2.36 -11.07 -5.31
CA MET A 63 3.09 -11.33 -4.06
C MET A 63 4.36 -12.16 -4.23
N THR A 64 4.41 -13.09 -5.20
CA THR A 64 5.61 -13.91 -5.44
C THR A 64 6.75 -13.14 -6.07
N SER A 65 6.48 -12.00 -6.71
CA SER A 65 7.48 -11.22 -7.43
C SER A 65 8.11 -10.11 -6.58
N ILE A 66 7.42 -9.58 -5.57
CA ILE A 66 7.98 -8.60 -4.62
C ILE A 66 9.16 -9.17 -3.83
N GLN A 67 9.17 -10.48 -3.55
CA GLN A 67 10.30 -11.14 -2.89
C GLN A 67 11.60 -10.97 -3.67
N ASN A 68 11.55 -10.96 -5.00
CA ASN A 68 12.73 -10.77 -5.85
C ASN A 68 13.38 -9.40 -5.66
N VAL A 69 12.64 -8.40 -5.22
CA VAL A 69 13.12 -7.02 -5.04
C VAL A 69 13.31 -6.62 -3.59
N ALA A 70 12.73 -7.36 -2.65
CA ALA A 70 12.71 -6.98 -1.23
C ALA A 70 14.11 -6.79 -0.63
N GLU A 71 15.06 -7.67 -0.98
CA GLU A 71 16.46 -7.57 -0.53
C GLU A 71 17.15 -6.29 -1.03
N TYR A 72 16.80 -5.84 -2.23
CA TYR A 72 17.43 -4.70 -2.91
C TYR A 72 16.60 -3.42 -2.80
N TYR A 73 15.48 -3.46 -2.05
CA TYR A 73 14.49 -2.40 -2.06
C TYR A 73 15.09 -1.02 -1.70
N ASP A 74 15.92 -0.96 -0.67
CA ASP A 74 16.53 0.29 -0.23
C ASP A 74 17.58 0.84 -1.20
N GLU A 75 18.21 -0.03 -1.99
CA GLU A 75 19.16 0.38 -3.04
C GLU A 75 18.44 0.95 -4.26
N LEU A 76 17.26 0.41 -4.56
CA LEU A 76 16.44 0.81 -5.71
C LEU A 76 15.55 2.02 -5.41
N TYR A 77 15.17 2.19 -4.12
CA TYR A 77 14.32 3.27 -3.63
C TYR A 77 14.98 4.00 -2.45
N PRO A 78 16.20 4.57 -2.64
CA PRO A 78 16.88 5.26 -1.55
C PRO A 78 16.15 6.55 -1.19
N VAL A 79 16.21 6.92 0.08
CA VAL A 79 15.73 8.25 0.53
C VAL A 79 16.76 9.29 0.11
N THR A 80 16.40 10.16 -0.84
CA THR A 80 17.29 11.20 -1.38
C THR A 80 17.43 12.38 -0.42
N ALA A 81 18.48 13.21 -0.62
CA ALA A 81 18.64 14.44 0.13
C ALA A 81 17.47 15.42 -0.12
N GLU A 82 17.04 15.56 -1.36
CA GLU A 82 15.89 16.38 -1.75
C GLU A 82 14.60 15.93 -1.04
N GLN A 83 14.37 14.62 -0.95
CA GLN A 83 13.22 14.08 -0.23
C GLN A 83 13.28 14.41 1.27
N LYS A 84 14.45 14.33 1.90
CA LYS A 84 14.63 14.72 3.30
C LYS A 84 14.35 16.21 3.51
N ASP A 85 14.89 17.05 2.66
CA ASP A 85 14.69 18.51 2.72
C ASP A 85 13.21 18.87 2.50
N PHE A 86 12.54 18.19 1.57
CA PHE A 86 11.11 18.35 1.32
C PHE A 86 10.29 18.08 2.58
N TYR A 87 10.51 16.94 3.25
CA TYR A 87 9.79 16.61 4.48
C TYR A 87 10.16 17.51 5.66
N ALA A 88 11.41 17.94 5.75
CA ALA A 88 11.84 18.91 6.74
C ALA A 88 11.12 20.27 6.56
N ARG A 89 10.92 20.72 5.31
CA ARG A 89 10.16 21.96 5.01
C ARG A 89 8.70 21.80 5.38
N ILE A 90 8.05 20.70 5.02
CA ILE A 90 6.65 20.44 5.36
C ILE A 90 6.47 20.36 6.87
N GLY A 91 7.37 19.66 7.56
CA GLY A 91 7.32 19.45 9.01
C GLY A 91 7.34 20.74 9.82
N LYS A 92 8.01 21.80 9.32
CA LYS A 92 8.07 23.12 9.98
C LYS A 92 6.70 23.79 10.14
N ASN A 93 5.69 23.36 9.39
CA ASN A 93 4.33 23.91 9.47
C ASN A 93 3.53 23.32 10.66
N TYR A 94 4.09 22.36 11.39
CA TYR A 94 3.37 21.65 12.45
C TYR A 94 4.15 21.66 13.77
N PRO A 95 3.45 21.59 14.91
CA PRO A 95 4.11 21.46 16.22
C PRO A 95 4.80 20.10 16.33
N ALA A 96 5.94 20.08 17.01
CA ALA A 96 6.66 18.83 17.31
C ALA A 96 5.98 18.05 18.46
N PRO A 97 5.98 16.71 18.41
CA PRO A 97 6.45 15.86 17.34
C PRO A 97 5.47 15.86 16.16
N VAL A 98 5.97 16.06 14.94
CA VAL A 98 5.14 15.95 13.74
C VAL A 98 4.72 14.50 13.52
N ARG A 99 3.44 14.26 13.33
CA ARG A 99 2.85 12.92 13.18
C ARG A 99 2.65 12.58 11.72
N PHE A 100 3.41 11.60 11.24
CA PHE A 100 3.38 11.12 9.85
C PHE A 100 2.65 9.80 9.72
N LEU A 101 1.89 9.64 8.63
CA LEU A 101 1.42 8.36 8.11
C LEU A 101 2.01 8.14 6.72
N GLN A 102 2.75 7.05 6.54
CA GLN A 102 3.23 6.64 5.22
C GLN A 102 2.40 5.46 4.72
N ILE A 103 1.70 5.65 3.60
CA ILE A 103 0.93 4.62 2.91
C ILE A 103 1.83 3.95 1.87
N GLY A 104 2.02 2.63 1.97
CA GLY A 104 2.98 1.88 1.19
C GLY A 104 4.42 2.15 1.63
N CYS A 105 4.70 1.99 2.93
CA CYS A 105 5.99 2.33 3.54
C CYS A 105 7.16 1.44 3.10
N GLY A 106 6.90 0.33 2.41
CA GLY A 106 7.94 -0.60 1.97
C GLY A 106 8.75 -1.13 3.16
N THR A 107 10.06 -0.97 3.10
CA THR A 107 11.02 -1.39 4.16
C THR A 107 11.20 -0.37 5.28
N GLY A 108 10.47 0.75 5.25
CA GLY A 108 10.49 1.75 6.32
C GLY A 108 11.69 2.70 6.30
N SER A 109 12.39 2.87 5.18
CA SER A 109 13.59 3.70 5.10
C SER A 109 13.33 5.17 5.35
N LEU A 110 12.27 5.73 4.75
CA LEU A 110 11.89 7.13 4.97
C LEU A 110 11.43 7.36 6.42
N GLU A 111 10.66 6.45 6.97
CA GLU A 111 10.14 6.50 8.33
C GLU A 111 11.28 6.58 9.35
N HIS A 112 12.36 5.84 9.14
CA HIS A 112 13.54 5.90 10.00
C HIS A 112 14.26 7.25 9.91
N VAL A 113 14.28 7.89 8.75
CA VAL A 113 14.83 9.23 8.60
C VAL A 113 13.99 10.24 9.38
N LEU A 114 12.66 10.22 9.17
CA LEU A 114 11.74 11.16 9.83
C LEU A 114 11.78 11.05 11.36
N VAL A 115 11.88 9.83 11.90
CA VAL A 115 11.97 9.64 13.36
C VAL A 115 13.30 10.12 13.92
N LYS A 116 14.41 9.99 13.20
CA LYS A 116 15.70 10.56 13.61
C LYS A 116 15.61 12.08 13.75
N ASP A 117 14.76 12.72 12.98
CA ASP A 117 14.48 14.15 13.02
C ASP A 117 13.40 14.52 14.06
N GLY A 118 12.99 13.55 14.92
CA GLY A 118 12.08 13.78 16.04
C GLY A 118 10.59 13.61 15.72
N ALA A 119 10.24 13.02 14.59
CA ALA A 119 8.85 12.76 14.22
C ALA A 119 8.25 11.53 14.93
N ASP A 120 6.93 11.47 15.02
CA ASP A 120 6.13 10.29 15.38
C ASP A 120 5.56 9.68 14.10
N VAL A 121 5.96 8.45 13.76
CA VAL A 121 5.71 7.89 12.43
C VAL A 121 4.94 6.59 12.48
N THR A 122 3.95 6.48 11.61
CA THR A 122 3.21 5.25 11.33
C THR A 122 3.41 4.88 9.85
N GLY A 123 3.82 3.65 9.58
CA GLY A 123 3.90 3.07 8.24
C GLY A 123 2.87 1.96 8.05
N ILE A 124 2.17 1.95 6.93
CA ILE A 124 1.32 0.83 6.52
C ILE A 124 1.81 0.26 5.19
N GLU A 125 1.82 -1.07 5.08
CA GLU A 125 2.26 -1.80 3.88
C GLU A 125 1.45 -3.09 3.77
N VAL A 126 1.10 -3.48 2.54
CA VAL A 126 0.35 -4.72 2.28
C VAL A 126 1.26 -5.93 2.12
N SER A 127 2.47 -5.72 1.58
CA SER A 127 3.45 -6.78 1.40
C SER A 127 3.98 -7.26 2.74
N LYS A 128 3.79 -8.56 3.01
CA LYS A 128 4.31 -9.21 4.21
C LYS A 128 5.84 -9.13 4.26
N ASP A 129 6.51 -9.39 3.14
CA ASP A 129 7.97 -9.43 3.07
C ASP A 129 8.58 -8.05 3.38
N LEU A 130 8.03 -6.98 2.81
CA LEU A 130 8.51 -5.62 3.06
C LEU A 130 8.24 -5.16 4.50
N ILE A 131 7.03 -5.43 5.04
CA ILE A 131 6.68 -5.02 6.41
C ILE A 131 7.47 -5.80 7.47
N GLU A 132 7.86 -7.05 7.19
CA GLU A 132 8.75 -7.83 8.06
C GLU A 132 10.14 -7.19 8.13
N ILE A 133 10.72 -6.75 7.00
CA ILE A 133 11.98 -6.01 6.97
C ILE A 133 11.88 -4.72 7.76
N ALA A 134 10.83 -3.91 7.55
CA ALA A 134 10.58 -2.68 8.29
C ALA A 134 10.48 -2.94 9.80
N THR A 135 9.77 -3.99 10.19
CA THR A 135 9.59 -4.37 11.61
C THR A 135 10.88 -4.86 12.25
N LEU A 136 11.68 -5.64 11.52
CA LEU A 136 13.00 -6.08 12.00
C LEU A 136 13.95 -4.91 12.20
N ARG A 137 13.98 -3.96 11.28
CA ARG A 137 14.76 -2.73 11.39
C ARG A 137 14.39 -1.94 12.64
N ARG A 138 13.09 -1.85 12.98
CA ARG A 138 12.61 -1.20 14.20
C ARG A 138 13.09 -1.89 15.48
N ARG A 139 13.16 -3.23 15.50
CA ARG A 139 13.56 -4.00 16.71
C ARG A 139 14.97 -3.67 17.20
N THR A 140 15.85 -3.25 16.30
CA THR A 140 17.24 -2.87 16.63
C THR A 140 17.39 -1.42 17.07
N GLN A 141 16.32 -0.61 16.95
CA GLN A 141 16.32 0.82 17.25
C GLN A 141 15.07 1.16 18.09
N LEU A 142 15.29 1.75 19.27
CA LEU A 142 14.23 2.24 20.16
C LEU A 142 13.63 3.55 19.63
N MET A 143 12.99 3.50 18.47
CA MET A 143 12.39 4.67 17.82
C MET A 143 10.87 4.62 17.87
N PRO A 144 10.17 5.78 17.95
CA PRO A 144 8.71 5.87 17.95
C PRO A 144 8.13 5.63 16.54
N ILE A 145 8.45 4.48 15.94
CA ILE A 145 7.88 4.02 14.66
C ILE A 145 6.88 2.90 14.94
N ARG A 146 5.76 2.94 14.24
CA ARG A 146 4.76 1.86 14.21
C ARG A 146 4.60 1.38 12.78
N PHE A 147 4.72 0.07 12.56
CA PHE A 147 4.48 -0.57 11.27
C PHE A 147 3.32 -1.53 11.37
N PHE A 148 2.40 -1.46 10.41
CA PHE A 148 1.23 -2.34 10.33
C PHE A 148 1.11 -2.95 8.93
N GLN A 149 0.91 -4.27 8.86
CA GLN A 149 0.45 -4.89 7.64
C GLN A 149 -1.03 -4.55 7.46
N LEU A 150 -1.31 -3.54 6.62
CA LEU A 150 -2.65 -2.97 6.50
C LEU A 150 -2.91 -2.49 5.08
N SER A 151 -4.10 -2.82 4.56
CA SER A 151 -4.57 -2.29 3.29
C SER A 151 -4.97 -0.82 3.41
N THR A 152 -4.66 -0.04 2.39
CA THR A 152 -5.13 1.34 2.23
C THR A 152 -6.65 1.46 2.35
N LEU A 153 -7.40 0.46 1.90
CA LEU A 153 -8.86 0.46 1.92
C LEU A 153 -9.44 0.33 3.34
N ASP A 154 -8.65 -0.19 4.28
CA ASP A 154 -9.05 -0.40 5.68
C ASP A 154 -8.46 0.62 6.66
N MET A 155 -7.57 1.52 6.19
CA MET A 155 -6.81 2.42 7.07
C MET A 155 -7.68 3.26 8.00
N LYS A 156 -8.81 3.81 7.53
CA LYS A 156 -9.75 4.61 8.35
C LYS A 156 -10.40 3.83 9.49
N ARG A 157 -10.45 2.49 9.36
CA ARG A 157 -11.04 1.62 10.38
C ARG A 157 -10.10 1.37 11.54
N PHE A 158 -8.78 1.33 11.27
CA PHE A 158 -7.77 0.91 12.24
C PHE A 158 -6.87 2.03 12.74
N LEU A 159 -6.83 3.17 12.03
CA LEU A 159 -5.98 4.31 12.38
C LEU A 159 -6.79 5.44 13.02
N GLY A 160 -6.10 6.28 13.81
CA GLY A 160 -6.70 7.41 14.52
C GLY A 160 -7.18 8.50 13.57
N LYS A 161 -8.44 8.92 13.72
CA LYS A 161 -9.00 10.07 12.99
C LYS A 161 -8.46 11.38 13.56
N ASN A 162 -8.36 12.41 12.70
CA ASN A 162 -7.86 13.74 13.05
C ASN A 162 -6.51 13.71 13.80
N PHE A 163 -5.65 12.77 13.42
CA PHE A 163 -4.43 12.49 14.15
C PHE A 163 -3.16 12.90 13.41
N TYR A 164 -3.05 12.61 12.12
CA TYR A 164 -1.81 12.81 11.37
C TYR A 164 -1.69 14.24 10.84
N ASN A 165 -0.50 14.82 10.99
CA ASN A 165 -0.18 16.13 10.40
C ASN A 165 0.15 16.00 8.91
N VAL A 166 0.83 14.92 8.54
CA VAL A 166 1.19 14.62 7.15
C VAL A 166 0.87 13.17 6.84
N ILE A 167 0.15 12.94 5.74
CA ILE A 167 -0.08 11.63 5.15
C ILE A 167 0.64 11.59 3.81
N SER A 168 1.40 10.54 3.53
CA SER A 168 2.12 10.38 2.27
C SER A 168 1.76 9.07 1.58
N CYS A 169 1.59 9.12 0.25
CA CYS A 169 1.47 7.95 -0.62
C CYS A 169 2.39 8.16 -1.81
N LEU A 170 3.53 7.46 -1.82
CA LEU A 170 4.65 7.72 -2.73
C LEU A 170 4.82 6.61 -3.77
N ASN A 171 5.74 6.86 -4.74
CA ASN A 171 6.13 5.89 -5.77
C ASN A 171 4.94 5.30 -6.54
N SER A 172 3.98 6.15 -6.89
CA SER A 172 2.77 5.80 -7.65
C SER A 172 1.88 4.73 -6.99
N ARG A 173 2.01 4.51 -5.66
CA ARG A 173 1.21 3.48 -4.96
C ARG A 173 -0.29 3.71 -5.08
N ILE A 174 -0.74 4.95 -5.17
CA ILE A 174 -2.15 5.30 -5.39
C ILE A 174 -2.69 4.75 -6.72
N ALA A 175 -1.86 4.61 -7.76
CA ALA A 175 -2.27 4.09 -9.06
C ALA A 175 -2.68 2.61 -9.05
N PHE A 176 -2.32 1.85 -7.99
CA PHE A 176 -2.78 0.48 -7.81
C PHE A 176 -4.24 0.38 -7.30
N ILE A 177 -4.86 1.50 -6.97
CA ILE A 177 -6.30 1.58 -6.69
C ILE A 177 -7.02 1.70 -8.03
N LYS A 178 -7.51 0.57 -8.56
CA LYS A 178 -8.01 0.42 -9.95
C LYS A 178 -9.40 1.02 -10.19
N ASP A 179 -10.13 1.40 -9.15
CA ASP A 179 -11.52 1.84 -9.21
C ASP A 179 -11.70 3.29 -8.72
N LYS A 180 -12.44 4.10 -9.49
CA LYS A 180 -12.71 5.51 -9.18
C LYS A 180 -13.41 5.71 -7.83
N THR A 181 -14.32 4.82 -7.46
CA THR A 181 -15.03 4.89 -6.17
C THR A 181 -14.07 4.66 -5.02
N LEU A 182 -13.14 3.71 -5.17
CA LEU A 182 -12.11 3.45 -4.18
C LEU A 182 -11.07 4.58 -4.12
N LEU A 183 -10.75 5.24 -5.24
CA LEU A 183 -9.92 6.45 -5.24
C LEU A 183 -10.59 7.59 -4.48
N LYS A 184 -11.87 7.88 -4.73
CA LYS A 184 -12.64 8.86 -3.96
C LYS A 184 -12.66 8.51 -2.47
N LYS A 185 -12.86 7.24 -2.14
CA LYS A 185 -12.76 6.75 -0.76
C LYS A 185 -11.38 7.01 -0.15
N PHE A 186 -10.30 6.77 -0.89
CA PHE A 186 -8.93 7.05 -0.45
C PHE A 186 -8.75 8.51 -0.02
N PHE A 187 -9.16 9.49 -0.85
CA PHE A 187 -9.08 10.90 -0.50
C PHE A 187 -9.94 11.24 0.72
N SER A 188 -11.16 10.72 0.80
CA SER A 188 -12.04 10.90 1.96
C SER A 188 -11.47 10.29 3.24
N ASP A 189 -10.85 9.12 3.16
CA ASP A 189 -10.21 8.47 4.29
C ASP A 189 -8.96 9.25 4.74
N CYS A 190 -8.12 9.72 3.80
CA CYS A 190 -6.98 10.59 4.12
C CYS A 190 -7.44 11.87 4.83
N LYS A 191 -8.48 12.55 4.33
CA LYS A 191 -9.02 13.76 4.96
C LYS A 191 -9.51 13.49 6.38
N ALA A 192 -10.17 12.35 6.62
CA ALA A 192 -10.66 11.97 7.94
C ALA A 192 -9.54 11.59 8.94
N LEU A 193 -8.37 11.13 8.46
CA LEU A 193 -7.22 10.78 9.28
C LEU A 193 -6.30 11.98 9.56
N LEU A 194 -6.28 12.98 8.67
CA LEU A 194 -5.51 14.20 8.85
C LEU A 194 -6.06 15.05 10.00
N SER A 195 -5.16 15.64 10.77
CA SER A 195 -5.50 16.72 11.71
C SER A 195 -5.93 17.96 10.94
N GLU A 196 -6.53 18.92 11.64
CA GLU A 196 -6.86 20.22 11.06
C GLU A 196 -5.60 20.88 10.46
N GLY A 197 -5.70 21.41 9.24
CA GLY A 197 -4.58 21.98 8.50
C GLY A 197 -3.54 20.94 8.03
N GLY A 198 -3.81 19.63 8.19
CA GLY A 198 -2.89 18.57 7.78
C GLY A 198 -2.72 18.49 6.27
N THR A 199 -1.59 17.93 5.82
CA THR A 199 -1.20 17.83 4.39
C THR A 199 -1.19 16.38 3.93
N LEU A 200 -1.86 16.12 2.79
CA LEU A 200 -1.67 14.89 2.01
C LEU A 200 -0.60 15.13 0.95
N VAL A 201 0.42 14.26 0.91
CA VAL A 201 1.49 14.23 -0.07
C VAL A 201 1.28 13.04 -1.00
N LEU A 202 1.17 13.30 -2.30
CA LEU A 202 1.19 12.25 -3.31
C LEU A 202 2.44 12.39 -4.18
N HIS A 203 3.05 11.26 -4.52
CA HIS A 203 4.11 11.21 -5.54
C HIS A 203 3.80 10.07 -6.51
N LEU A 204 3.66 10.42 -7.78
CA LEU A 204 3.27 9.48 -8.82
C LEU A 204 3.90 9.85 -10.17
N TYR A 205 3.89 8.90 -11.10
CA TYR A 205 4.23 9.17 -12.50
C TYR A 205 3.26 10.19 -13.08
N ASN A 206 3.75 11.03 -14.00
CA ASN A 206 2.89 11.91 -14.77
C ASN A 206 2.14 11.10 -15.84
N PHE A 207 0.95 10.61 -15.48
CA PHE A 207 0.12 9.83 -16.40
C PHE A 207 -0.36 10.63 -17.62
N SER A 208 -0.36 11.96 -17.59
CA SER A 208 -0.73 12.78 -18.76
C SER A 208 0.24 12.58 -19.94
N THR A 209 1.54 12.38 -19.67
CA THR A 209 2.53 12.05 -20.72
C THR A 209 2.41 10.60 -21.17
N ILE A 210 2.16 9.67 -20.25
CA ILE A 210 2.01 8.24 -20.55
C ILE A 210 0.77 7.99 -21.41
N LEU A 211 -0.36 8.66 -21.11
CA LEU A 211 -1.59 8.60 -21.90
C LEU A 211 -1.39 9.03 -23.36
N LYS A 212 -0.53 10.02 -23.58
CA LYS A 212 -0.21 10.52 -24.94
C LYS A 212 0.69 9.57 -25.74
N SER A 213 1.58 8.83 -25.05
CA SER A 213 2.60 7.97 -25.71
C SER A 213 2.16 6.51 -25.89
N GLY A 214 1.16 6.04 -25.16
CA GLY A 214 0.64 4.67 -25.17
C GLY A 214 1.54 3.64 -24.47
N THR A 215 2.84 3.63 -24.74
CA THR A 215 3.81 2.78 -24.04
C THR A 215 5.04 3.60 -23.69
N THR A 216 5.42 3.57 -22.42
CA THR A 216 6.52 4.39 -21.91
C THR A 216 7.46 3.53 -21.06
N ALA A 217 8.75 3.55 -21.39
CA ALA A 217 9.79 3.08 -20.50
C ALA A 217 9.98 4.12 -19.38
N LEU A 218 9.92 3.66 -18.14
CA LEU A 218 10.16 4.50 -16.98
C LEU A 218 11.67 4.62 -16.69
N PRO A 219 12.12 5.67 -16.00
CA PRO A 219 13.52 5.78 -15.59
C PRO A 219 13.98 4.51 -14.86
N CYS A 220 15.11 3.97 -15.34
CA CYS A 220 15.70 2.78 -14.76
C CYS A 220 16.24 3.09 -13.35
N ARG A 221 15.98 2.20 -12.39
CA ARG A 221 16.57 2.27 -11.05
C ARG A 221 17.69 1.24 -10.97
N SER A 222 18.85 1.63 -10.49
CA SER A 222 19.99 0.71 -10.44
C SER A 222 20.89 0.97 -9.24
N SER A 223 21.52 -0.09 -8.79
CA SER A 223 22.61 -0.10 -7.81
C SER A 223 23.81 -0.83 -8.42
N ILE A 224 24.88 -1.03 -7.62
CA ILE A 224 26.00 -1.86 -8.04
C ILE A 224 25.59 -3.34 -8.22
N ARG A 225 24.57 -3.79 -7.48
CA ARG A 225 24.15 -5.21 -7.45
C ARG A 225 23.03 -5.54 -8.42
N VAL A 226 22.14 -4.59 -8.70
CA VAL A 226 20.91 -4.86 -9.43
C VAL A 226 20.45 -3.68 -10.28
N LYS A 227 19.66 -4.00 -11.30
CA LYS A 227 18.99 -3.02 -12.18
C LYS A 227 17.51 -3.37 -12.32
N LEU A 228 16.64 -2.44 -11.97
CA LEU A 228 15.19 -2.54 -12.11
C LEU A 228 14.74 -1.75 -13.35
N SER A 229 14.31 -2.46 -14.37
CA SER A 229 13.70 -1.89 -15.58
C SER A 229 12.18 -1.94 -15.45
N SER A 230 11.53 -0.84 -15.77
CA SER A 230 10.07 -0.69 -15.65
C SER A 230 9.50 -0.09 -16.93
N SER A 231 8.32 -0.54 -17.32
CA SER A 231 7.54 0.05 -18.43
C SER A 231 6.05 0.04 -18.13
N ILE A 232 5.35 1.05 -18.62
CA ILE A 232 3.89 1.10 -18.60
C ILE A 232 3.41 0.98 -20.05
N SER A 233 2.45 0.12 -20.31
CA SER A 233 1.84 -0.09 -21.62
C SER A 233 0.33 0.11 -21.56
N ALA A 234 -0.23 0.77 -22.57
CA ALA A 234 -1.66 0.84 -22.78
C ALA A 234 -2.20 -0.53 -23.24
N GLY A 235 -3.28 -0.96 -22.63
CA GLY A 235 -4.05 -2.13 -23.04
C GLY A 235 -5.30 -1.72 -23.80
N LYS A 236 -6.25 -2.66 -23.91
CA LYS A 236 -7.60 -2.38 -24.41
C LYS A 236 -8.42 -1.65 -23.32
N ASP A 237 -9.42 -0.88 -23.75
CA ASP A 237 -10.38 -0.21 -22.88
C ASP A 237 -9.73 0.78 -21.88
N ASP A 238 -8.74 1.56 -22.35
CA ASP A 238 -8.02 2.58 -21.57
C ASP A 238 -7.38 2.05 -20.28
N ARG A 239 -7.07 0.76 -20.22
CA ARG A 239 -6.32 0.16 -19.12
C ARG A 239 -4.82 0.30 -19.34
N PHE A 240 -4.09 0.44 -18.25
CA PHE A 240 -2.63 0.57 -18.24
C PHE A 240 -2.02 -0.53 -17.39
N PHE A 241 -0.90 -1.06 -17.84
CA PHE A 241 -0.22 -2.20 -17.23
C PHE A 241 1.23 -1.89 -16.96
N LEU A 242 1.66 -2.08 -15.70
CA LEU A 242 3.05 -1.99 -15.28
C LEU A 242 3.74 -3.34 -15.45
N ASN A 243 4.89 -3.31 -16.10
CA ASN A 243 5.82 -4.44 -16.15
C ASN A 243 7.16 -4.02 -15.55
N GLN A 244 7.70 -4.87 -14.67
CA GLN A 244 8.98 -4.64 -14.03
C GLN A 244 9.82 -5.92 -14.03
N THR A 245 11.10 -5.78 -14.35
CA THR A 245 12.08 -6.86 -14.29
C THR A 245 13.33 -6.41 -13.53
N LEU A 246 13.85 -7.29 -12.69
CA LEU A 246 15.09 -7.10 -11.95
C LEU A 246 16.20 -7.91 -12.63
N GLU A 247 17.26 -7.24 -13.05
CA GLU A 247 18.50 -7.85 -13.53
C GLU A 247 19.52 -7.82 -12.38
N THR A 248 20.06 -8.96 -12.02
CA THR A 248 21.10 -9.07 -10.99
C THR A 248 22.49 -8.99 -11.61
N GLY A 249 23.53 -8.69 -10.82
CA GLY A 249 24.91 -8.51 -11.30
C GLY A 249 25.52 -9.72 -12.02
N ASN A 250 24.94 -10.92 -11.86
CA ASN A 250 25.32 -12.12 -12.61
C ASN A 250 24.51 -12.31 -13.91
N GLY A 251 23.69 -11.34 -14.30
CA GLY A 251 22.88 -11.37 -15.52
C GLY A 251 21.56 -12.15 -15.41
N THR A 252 21.17 -12.60 -14.21
CA THR A 252 19.88 -13.28 -14.02
C THR A 252 18.76 -12.22 -14.08
N ILE A 253 17.72 -12.48 -14.90
CA ILE A 253 16.54 -11.63 -15.02
C ILE A 253 15.40 -12.27 -14.25
N LEU A 254 14.85 -11.54 -13.27
CA LEU A 254 13.76 -11.97 -12.41
C LEU A 254 12.52 -11.08 -12.65
N PRO A 255 11.32 -11.65 -12.79
CA PRO A 255 10.10 -10.86 -12.88
C PRO A 255 9.81 -10.23 -11.51
N VAL A 256 9.39 -8.96 -11.50
CA VAL A 256 8.93 -8.25 -10.29
C VAL A 256 7.44 -7.96 -10.40
N MET A 257 7.00 -7.36 -11.50
CA MET A 257 5.59 -7.18 -11.82
C MET A 257 5.35 -7.54 -13.28
N GLN A 258 4.25 -8.25 -13.54
CA GLN A 258 3.88 -8.66 -14.89
C GLN A 258 2.41 -8.32 -15.13
N ASN A 259 2.18 -7.40 -16.07
CA ASN A 259 0.85 -6.92 -16.43
C ASN A 259 0.03 -6.48 -15.21
N GLU A 260 0.68 -5.80 -14.24
CA GLU A 260 -0.04 -5.25 -13.09
C GLU A 260 -0.82 -4.02 -13.52
N GLU A 261 -2.13 -4.09 -13.41
CA GLU A 261 -3.03 -3.03 -13.85
C GLU A 261 -2.92 -1.80 -12.97
N LEU A 262 -2.78 -0.63 -13.60
CA LEU A 262 -2.74 0.68 -12.96
C LEU A 262 -3.93 1.53 -13.39
N TYR A 263 -4.41 2.35 -12.49
CA TYR A 263 -5.29 3.47 -12.81
C TYR A 263 -4.45 4.69 -13.19
N PRO A 264 -4.62 5.27 -14.39
CA PRO A 264 -3.82 6.39 -14.87
C PRO A 264 -4.32 7.72 -14.25
N LEU A 265 -4.10 7.88 -12.95
CA LEU A 265 -4.58 9.04 -12.19
C LEU A 265 -3.86 10.32 -12.63
N VAL A 266 -4.57 11.23 -13.25
CA VAL A 266 -4.07 12.52 -13.72
C VAL A 266 -4.36 13.65 -12.73
N LYS A 267 -3.63 14.78 -12.89
CA LYS A 267 -3.72 15.98 -12.03
C LYS A 267 -5.15 16.47 -11.84
N ASP A 268 -5.95 16.56 -12.91
CA ASP A 268 -7.30 17.06 -12.84
C ASP A 268 -8.24 16.14 -12.03
N GLU A 269 -8.06 14.83 -12.14
CA GLU A 269 -8.81 13.86 -11.31
C GLU A 269 -8.37 13.92 -9.85
N ILE A 270 -7.07 14.13 -9.57
CA ILE A 270 -6.58 14.36 -8.20
C ILE A 270 -7.31 15.57 -7.58
N ILE A 271 -7.35 16.69 -8.30
CA ILE A 271 -8.05 17.91 -7.83
C ILE A 271 -9.54 17.61 -7.60
N LEU A 272 -10.18 16.95 -8.55
CA LEU A 272 -11.61 16.61 -8.46
C LEU A 272 -11.92 15.76 -7.22
N PHE A 273 -11.22 14.62 -7.06
CA PHE A 273 -11.48 13.69 -5.97
C PHE A 273 -11.11 14.26 -4.59
N ALA A 274 -10.04 15.05 -4.54
CA ALA A 274 -9.62 15.71 -3.32
C ALA A 274 -10.61 16.82 -2.91
N ARG A 275 -11.14 17.62 -3.85
CA ARG A 275 -12.20 18.62 -3.58
C ARG A 275 -13.47 17.96 -3.06
N GLU A 276 -13.90 16.85 -3.66
CA GLU A 276 -15.04 16.07 -3.17
C GLU A 276 -14.83 15.56 -1.73
N ALA A 277 -13.58 15.31 -1.32
CA ALA A 277 -13.21 14.92 0.03
C ALA A 277 -13.07 16.11 1.01
N GLY A 278 -13.17 17.37 0.52
CA GLY A 278 -13.09 18.58 1.35
C GLY A 278 -11.68 19.18 1.47
N PHE A 279 -10.78 18.88 0.54
CA PHE A 279 -9.52 19.60 0.39
C PHE A 279 -9.71 20.86 -0.47
N THR A 280 -8.98 21.92 -0.16
CA THR A 280 -9.18 23.25 -0.81
C THR A 280 -7.91 23.85 -1.39
N ASP A 281 -6.73 23.44 -0.92
CA ASP A 281 -5.43 23.96 -1.35
C ASP A 281 -4.61 22.89 -2.05
N PHE A 282 -4.03 23.24 -3.21
CA PHE A 282 -3.34 22.32 -4.11
C PHE A 282 -2.07 22.96 -4.64
N SER A 283 -0.93 22.30 -4.42
CA SER A 283 0.35 22.67 -5.02
C SER A 283 0.92 21.46 -5.75
N PHE A 284 1.48 21.69 -6.94
CA PHE A 284 2.01 20.64 -7.81
C PHE A 284 3.43 20.96 -8.21
N TYR A 285 4.32 19.95 -8.10
CA TYR A 285 5.73 20.06 -8.37
C TYR A 285 6.20 18.91 -9.27
N GLY A 286 7.26 19.15 -10.06
CA GLY A 286 7.89 18.13 -10.90
C GLY A 286 8.83 17.20 -10.15
N SER A 287 9.26 17.60 -8.95
CA SER A 287 10.19 16.85 -8.09
C SER A 287 10.04 17.19 -6.61
N TYR A 288 10.76 16.48 -5.74
CA TYR A 288 10.88 16.84 -4.33
C TYR A 288 11.67 18.16 -4.10
N GLY A 289 12.37 18.67 -5.11
CA GLY A 289 12.99 20.00 -5.08
C GLY A 289 11.99 21.16 -5.00
N MET A 290 10.71 20.87 -5.26
CA MET A 290 9.60 21.81 -5.31
C MET A 290 9.69 22.79 -6.50
N ASP A 291 10.27 22.32 -7.60
CA ASP A 291 10.19 23.03 -8.88
C ASP A 291 8.76 22.97 -9.41
N GLU A 292 8.28 24.07 -9.99
CA GLU A 292 6.92 24.14 -10.51
C GLU A 292 6.68 23.02 -11.54
N PHE A 293 5.55 22.32 -11.41
CA PHE A 293 5.20 21.21 -12.28
C PHE A 293 4.98 21.66 -13.72
N ASN A 294 5.66 21.00 -14.65
CA ASN A 294 5.42 21.12 -16.06
C ASN A 294 4.78 19.82 -16.60
N GLU A 295 3.87 19.94 -17.56
CA GLU A 295 3.22 18.77 -18.16
C GLU A 295 4.19 17.78 -18.84
N ALA A 296 5.40 18.22 -19.19
CA ALA A 296 6.45 17.37 -19.76
C ALA A 296 7.27 16.60 -18.69
N ASP A 297 7.09 16.90 -17.40
CA ASP A 297 7.78 16.20 -16.32
C ASP A 297 7.40 14.72 -16.27
N ASN A 298 8.31 13.87 -15.87
CA ASN A 298 8.07 12.43 -15.74
C ASN A 298 7.28 12.06 -14.49
N GLU A 299 7.36 12.89 -13.47
CA GLU A 299 6.79 12.64 -12.14
C GLU A 299 5.97 13.86 -11.70
N LEU A 300 5.07 13.61 -10.74
CA LEU A 300 4.20 14.61 -10.15
C LEU A 300 4.25 14.46 -8.64
N VAL A 301 4.62 15.52 -7.92
CA VAL A 301 4.53 15.63 -6.47
C VAL A 301 3.41 16.60 -6.10
N CYS A 302 2.43 16.16 -5.32
CA CYS A 302 1.28 16.97 -4.94
C CYS A 302 1.30 17.24 -3.44
N LEU A 303 1.08 18.48 -3.04
CA LEU A 303 0.71 18.88 -1.69
C LEU A 303 -0.76 19.30 -1.69
N ILE A 304 -1.58 18.67 -0.86
CA ILE A 304 -3.04 18.82 -0.85
C ILE A 304 -3.49 19.08 0.59
N ARG A 305 -4.22 20.19 0.84
CA ARG A 305 -4.68 20.63 2.15
C ARG A 305 -6.16 20.93 2.20
#